data_ceb084c669e717ec7b0b40862e370574
#
_entry.id   ceb084c669e717ec7b0b40862e370574
#
_cell.length_a   1.000
_cell.length_b   1.000
_cell.length_c   1.000
_cell.angle_alpha   90.00
_cell.angle_beta   90.00
_cell.angle_gamma   90.00
#
_symmetry.space_group_name_H-M   'P 1'
#
loop_
_entity.id
_entity.type
_entity.pdbx_description
1 polymer ?
#
loop_
_entity_poly.entity_id
_entity_poly.type
_entity_poly.pdbx_seq_one_letter_code
_entity_poly.pdbx_strand_id
1 'polypeptide(L)'
;QISPKDESSVEKACKEIQISISYEDGVQQVFLNGENVSEEIRKEEVGNMASAGAKNRKVREKLVELQRELASKADVVMDGRDIGTCVLPNANVKIYLTASVHTRAVRRYQEYLAKGEKITLEEVEKDIENRDYQDMNRAISPLKQAEDAVFLDSSDMGIEEVLETMISVYEKSK
;
A
#
# COMPACT_ATOMS: atom_id res chain seq x y z
N GLN A 1 -12.68 -4.41 20.15
CA GLN A 1 -11.36 -3.93 19.64
C GLN A 1 -10.30 -4.98 19.98
N ILE A 2 -9.55 -5.47 18.98
CA ILE A 2 -8.49 -6.48 19.17
C ILE A 2 -7.15 -5.73 19.26
N SER A 3 -6.38 -6.00 20.32
CA SER A 3 -5.03 -5.44 20.43
C SER A 3 -4.08 -6.15 19.44
N PRO A 4 -3.27 -5.42 18.66
CA PRO A 4 -2.27 -6.02 17.77
C PRO A 4 -1.23 -6.88 18.50
N LYS A 5 -1.13 -6.73 19.83
CA LYS A 5 -0.20 -7.50 20.69
C LYS A 5 -0.80 -8.82 21.20
N ASP A 6 -2.11 -9.00 21.06
CA ASP A 6 -2.80 -10.25 21.44
C ASP A 6 -2.80 -11.20 20.24
N GLU A 7 -1.73 -12.00 20.14
CA GLU A 7 -1.53 -12.93 19.02
C GLU A 7 -2.67 -13.93 18.86
N SER A 8 -3.27 -14.40 19.96
CA SER A 8 -4.37 -15.37 19.92
C SER A 8 -5.65 -14.76 19.32
N SER A 9 -6.04 -13.58 19.77
CA SER A 9 -7.19 -12.85 19.23
C SER A 9 -6.97 -12.42 17.79
N VAL A 10 -5.75 -12.00 17.43
CA VAL A 10 -5.37 -11.66 16.07
C VAL A 10 -5.46 -12.90 15.16
N GLU A 11 -4.91 -14.04 15.58
CA GLU A 11 -4.98 -15.27 14.79
C GLU A 11 -6.43 -15.74 14.57
N LYS A 12 -7.27 -15.65 15.60
CA LYS A 12 -8.70 -15.97 15.47
C LYS A 12 -9.38 -15.04 14.48
N ALA A 13 -9.19 -13.73 14.61
CA ALA A 13 -9.73 -12.75 13.68
C ALA A 13 -9.28 -13.03 12.24
N CYS A 14 -8.01 -13.31 12.00
CA CYS A 14 -7.48 -13.62 10.66
C CYS A 14 -8.16 -14.83 10.00
N LYS A 15 -8.65 -15.78 10.78
CA LYS A 15 -9.39 -16.94 10.24
C LYS A 15 -10.83 -16.61 9.86
N GLU A 16 -11.43 -15.64 10.52
CA GLU A 16 -12.84 -15.27 10.38
C GLU A 16 -13.08 -14.14 9.38
N ILE A 17 -12.03 -13.34 9.04
CA ILE A 17 -12.19 -12.21 8.11
C ILE A 17 -12.34 -12.69 6.67
N GLN A 18 -13.34 -12.11 6.02
CA GLN A 18 -13.53 -12.17 4.57
C GLN A 18 -13.38 -10.76 3.99
N ILE A 19 -12.49 -10.62 3.01
CA ILE A 19 -12.29 -9.36 2.27
C ILE A 19 -12.72 -9.62 0.84
N SER A 20 -13.55 -8.73 0.31
CA SER A 20 -13.92 -8.74 -1.10
C SER A 20 -13.84 -7.33 -1.68
N ILE A 21 -13.63 -7.28 -2.99
CA ILE A 21 -13.55 -6.05 -3.76
C ILE A 21 -14.58 -6.12 -4.87
N SER A 22 -15.34 -5.06 -5.05
CA SER A 22 -16.20 -4.86 -6.22
C SER A 22 -15.94 -3.48 -6.84
N TYR A 23 -16.54 -3.23 -7.98
CA TYR A 23 -16.50 -1.93 -8.64
C TYR A 23 -17.94 -1.48 -8.89
N GLU A 24 -18.27 -0.27 -8.43
CA GLU A 24 -19.54 0.40 -8.65
C GLU A 24 -19.26 1.72 -9.35
N ASP A 25 -19.82 1.92 -10.54
CA ASP A 25 -19.59 3.11 -11.39
C ASP A 25 -18.11 3.42 -11.63
N GLY A 26 -17.27 2.38 -11.75
CA GLY A 26 -15.83 2.51 -11.94
C GLY A 26 -15.05 2.81 -10.66
N VAL A 27 -15.70 2.93 -9.51
CA VAL A 27 -15.08 3.17 -8.20
C VAL A 27 -14.93 1.87 -7.44
N GLN A 28 -13.73 1.60 -6.98
CA GLN A 28 -13.42 0.42 -6.16
C GLN A 28 -14.13 0.50 -4.80
N GLN A 29 -14.84 -0.57 -4.47
CA GLN A 29 -15.48 -0.78 -3.17
C GLN A 29 -14.80 -1.93 -2.44
N VAL A 30 -14.51 -1.74 -1.16
CA VAL A 30 -13.89 -2.73 -0.30
C VAL A 30 -14.87 -3.18 0.78
N PHE A 31 -15.03 -4.49 0.92
CA PHE A 31 -15.94 -5.06 1.91
C PHE A 31 -15.18 -5.92 2.92
N LEU A 32 -15.50 -5.74 4.18
CA LEU A 32 -15.02 -6.56 5.29
C LEU A 32 -16.23 -7.33 5.87
N ASN A 33 -16.23 -8.65 5.76
CA ASN A 33 -17.35 -9.51 6.21
C ASN A 33 -18.73 -9.09 5.64
N GLY A 34 -18.74 -8.58 4.40
CA GLY A 34 -19.94 -8.09 3.72
C GLY A 34 -20.33 -6.64 4.02
N GLU A 35 -19.66 -5.96 4.94
CA GLU A 35 -19.85 -4.54 5.22
C GLU A 35 -18.91 -3.70 4.34
N ASN A 36 -19.44 -2.67 3.67
CA ASN A 36 -18.63 -1.73 2.89
C ASN A 36 -17.81 -0.84 3.84
N VAL A 37 -16.49 -0.92 3.71
CA VAL A 37 -15.54 -0.18 4.54
C VAL A 37 -14.65 0.77 3.72
N SER A 38 -15.07 1.10 2.50
CA SER A 38 -14.27 1.88 1.55
C SER A 38 -13.87 3.26 2.06
N GLU A 39 -14.73 3.91 2.82
CA GLU A 39 -14.44 5.22 3.42
C GLU A 39 -13.64 5.07 4.72
N GLU A 40 -13.99 4.06 5.54
CA GLU A 40 -13.34 3.81 6.82
C GLU A 40 -11.85 3.51 6.68
N ILE A 41 -11.46 2.72 5.68
CA ILE A 41 -10.05 2.35 5.46
C ILE A 41 -9.16 3.52 5.01
N ARG A 42 -9.76 4.66 4.62
CA ARG A 42 -9.03 5.87 4.22
C ARG A 42 -8.71 6.81 5.38
N LYS A 43 -9.24 6.53 6.57
CA LYS A 43 -8.94 7.31 7.77
C LYS A 43 -7.50 7.09 8.21
N GLU A 44 -6.86 8.15 8.72
CA GLU A 44 -5.47 8.11 9.15
C GLU A 44 -5.23 7.07 10.25
N GLU A 45 -6.15 6.98 11.22
CA GLU A 45 -6.08 5.98 12.30
C GLU A 45 -6.01 4.55 11.78
N VAL A 46 -6.74 4.23 10.69
CA VAL A 46 -6.72 2.91 10.05
C VAL A 46 -5.39 2.69 9.34
N GLY A 47 -4.85 3.71 8.67
CA GLY A 47 -3.52 3.65 8.07
C GLY A 47 -2.42 3.36 9.10
N ASN A 48 -2.48 4.00 10.27
CA ASN A 48 -1.55 3.79 11.37
C ASN A 48 -1.68 2.36 11.96
N MET A 49 -2.92 1.88 12.14
CA MET A 49 -3.18 0.50 12.58
C MET A 49 -2.74 -0.54 11.55
N ALA A 50 -2.91 -0.27 10.25
CA ALA A 50 -2.44 -1.14 9.19
C ALA A 50 -0.91 -1.28 9.21
N SER A 51 -0.17 -0.16 9.41
CA SER A 51 1.27 -0.17 9.57
C SER A 51 1.72 -0.96 10.79
N ALA A 52 1.05 -0.81 11.92
CA ALA A 52 1.31 -1.58 13.14
C ALA A 52 0.98 -3.07 12.96
N GLY A 53 -0.17 -3.39 12.37
CA GLY A 53 -0.62 -4.75 12.09
C GLY A 53 0.26 -5.49 11.10
N ALA A 54 0.84 -4.78 10.14
CA ALA A 54 1.76 -5.35 9.15
C ALA A 54 3.05 -5.96 9.77
N LYS A 55 3.36 -5.65 11.02
CA LYS A 55 4.47 -6.26 11.78
C LYS A 55 4.10 -7.63 12.34
N ASN A 56 2.80 -7.95 12.44
CA ASN A 56 2.34 -9.24 12.93
C ASN A 56 2.40 -10.28 11.80
N ARG A 57 3.12 -11.37 12.04
CA ARG A 57 3.35 -12.43 11.06
C ARG A 57 2.03 -13.07 10.57
N LYS A 58 1.09 -13.34 11.46
CA LYS A 58 -0.20 -13.98 11.12
C LYS A 58 -1.07 -13.08 10.24
N VAL A 59 -1.10 -11.78 10.54
CA VAL A 59 -1.79 -10.79 9.70
C VAL A 59 -1.18 -10.78 8.31
N ARG A 60 0.15 -10.76 8.21
CA ARG A 60 0.82 -10.75 6.90
C ARG A 60 0.56 -12.02 6.11
N GLU A 61 0.72 -13.20 6.73
CA GLU A 61 0.45 -14.48 6.07
C GLU A 61 -0.97 -14.47 5.47
N LYS A 62 -1.97 -14.03 6.24
CA LYS A 62 -3.35 -13.94 5.77
C LYS A 62 -3.55 -12.94 4.64
N LEU A 63 -2.97 -11.75 4.76
CA LEU A 63 -3.10 -10.72 3.72
C LEU A 63 -2.41 -11.14 2.41
N VAL A 64 -1.23 -11.74 2.48
CA VAL A 64 -0.54 -12.27 1.29
C VAL A 64 -1.36 -13.38 0.62
N GLU A 65 -1.95 -14.28 1.40
CA GLU A 65 -2.87 -15.31 0.89
C GLU A 65 -4.04 -14.69 0.10
N LEU A 66 -4.72 -13.72 0.71
CA LEU A 66 -5.87 -13.04 0.10
C LEU A 66 -5.47 -12.25 -1.17
N GLN A 67 -4.36 -11.54 -1.14
CA GLN A 67 -3.85 -10.80 -2.30
C GLN A 67 -3.52 -11.74 -3.47
N ARG A 68 -2.88 -12.88 -3.19
CA ARG A 68 -2.59 -13.90 -4.21
C ARG A 68 -3.86 -14.55 -4.75
N GLU A 69 -4.83 -14.80 -3.90
CA GLU A 69 -6.13 -15.33 -4.32
C GLU A 69 -6.85 -14.36 -5.26
N LEU A 70 -6.87 -13.07 -4.95
CA LEU A 70 -7.42 -12.03 -5.85
C LEU A 70 -6.68 -12.01 -7.21
N ALA A 71 -5.35 -12.01 -7.18
CA ALA A 71 -4.55 -12.00 -8.40
C ALA A 71 -4.66 -13.28 -9.24
N SER A 72 -5.08 -14.41 -8.64
CA SER A 72 -5.31 -15.66 -9.38
C SER A 72 -6.63 -15.69 -10.16
N LYS A 73 -7.54 -14.77 -9.87
CA LYS A 73 -8.90 -14.73 -10.44
C LYS A 73 -9.09 -13.71 -11.56
N ALA A 74 -8.22 -12.73 -11.64
CA ALA A 74 -8.29 -11.63 -12.62
C ALA A 74 -6.94 -10.97 -12.83
N ASP A 75 -6.81 -10.23 -13.93
CA ASP A 75 -5.71 -9.29 -14.12
C ASP A 75 -5.80 -8.18 -13.07
N VAL A 76 -4.66 -7.87 -12.45
CA VAL A 76 -4.62 -6.91 -11.34
C VAL A 76 -3.50 -5.91 -11.50
N VAL A 77 -3.74 -4.70 -11.00
CA VAL A 77 -2.71 -3.73 -10.66
C VAL A 77 -2.70 -3.59 -9.15
N MET A 78 -1.57 -3.89 -8.52
CA MET A 78 -1.42 -3.80 -7.07
C MET A 78 -0.29 -2.86 -6.69
N ASP A 79 -0.54 -1.98 -5.75
CA ASP A 79 0.48 -1.16 -5.12
C ASP A 79 0.76 -1.62 -3.69
N GLY A 80 1.97 -1.39 -3.23
CA GLY A 80 2.38 -1.73 -1.87
C GLY A 80 3.89 -1.73 -1.68
N ARG A 81 4.35 -2.18 -0.50
CA ARG A 81 5.77 -2.14 -0.10
C ARG A 81 6.57 -3.36 -0.51
N ASP A 82 5.89 -4.46 -0.73
CA ASP A 82 6.50 -5.77 -0.98
C ASP A 82 5.74 -6.60 -2.04
N ILE A 83 4.92 -5.94 -2.86
CA ILE A 83 4.12 -6.64 -3.88
C ILE A 83 5.03 -7.38 -4.85
N GLY A 84 6.00 -6.70 -5.44
CA GLY A 84 6.91 -7.31 -6.43
C GLY A 84 7.97 -8.25 -5.86
N THR A 85 8.21 -8.23 -4.54
CA THR A 85 9.24 -9.07 -3.91
C THR A 85 8.66 -10.26 -3.13
N CYS A 86 7.46 -10.10 -2.56
CA CYS A 86 6.86 -11.10 -1.69
C CYS A 86 5.50 -11.58 -2.17
N VAL A 87 4.58 -10.68 -2.50
CA VAL A 87 3.19 -11.06 -2.83
C VAL A 87 3.10 -11.68 -4.22
N LEU A 88 3.58 -10.96 -5.24
CA LEU A 88 3.56 -11.35 -6.66
C LEU A 88 4.98 -11.31 -7.26
N PRO A 89 5.88 -12.18 -6.80
CA PRO A 89 7.28 -12.19 -7.27
C PRO A 89 7.42 -12.55 -8.76
N ASN A 90 6.39 -13.11 -9.35
CA ASN A 90 6.34 -13.49 -10.78
C ASN A 90 5.40 -12.59 -11.59
N ALA A 91 5.08 -11.37 -11.10
CA ALA A 91 4.29 -10.42 -11.87
C ALA A 91 4.95 -10.09 -13.20
N ASN A 92 4.15 -9.95 -14.27
CA ASN A 92 4.63 -9.65 -15.62
C ASN A 92 5.36 -8.31 -15.69
N VAL A 93 4.90 -7.33 -14.93
CA VAL A 93 5.51 -6.00 -14.85
C VAL A 93 5.66 -5.62 -13.40
N LYS A 94 6.84 -5.12 -13.06
CA LYS A 94 7.14 -4.56 -11.75
C LYS A 94 7.74 -3.18 -11.91
N ILE A 95 7.18 -2.21 -11.22
CA ILE A 95 7.67 -0.84 -11.17
C ILE A 95 7.97 -0.49 -9.73
N TYR A 96 9.21 -0.09 -9.45
CA TYR A 96 9.59 0.49 -8.17
C TYR A 96 9.43 1.99 -8.29
N LEU A 97 8.22 2.47 -7.93
CA LEU A 97 7.89 3.89 -7.97
C LEU A 97 8.39 4.57 -6.70
N THR A 98 9.14 5.64 -6.87
CA THR A 98 9.67 6.45 -5.77
C THR A 98 9.57 7.95 -6.06
N ALA A 99 9.81 8.75 -5.05
CA ALA A 99 10.08 10.19 -5.14
C ALA A 99 10.88 10.61 -3.90
N SER A 100 11.57 11.76 -3.96
CA SER A 100 12.26 12.31 -2.79
C SER A 100 11.30 12.49 -1.61
N VAL A 101 11.84 12.42 -0.38
CA VAL A 101 11.05 12.67 0.84
C VAL A 101 10.37 14.04 0.74
N HIS A 102 11.12 15.07 0.34
CA HIS A 102 10.59 16.42 0.19
C HIS A 102 9.42 16.49 -0.79
N THR A 103 9.55 15.92 -1.99
CA THR A 103 8.47 15.93 -2.99
C THR A 103 7.22 15.24 -2.48
N ARG A 104 7.37 14.08 -1.82
CA ARG A 104 6.24 13.34 -1.22
C ARG A 104 5.59 14.13 -0.07
N ALA A 105 6.40 14.80 0.73
CA ALA A 105 5.92 15.64 1.81
C ALA A 105 5.15 16.86 1.31
N VAL A 106 5.64 17.54 0.27
CA VAL A 106 4.91 18.67 -0.36
C VAL A 106 3.56 18.21 -0.90
N ARG A 107 3.50 17.09 -1.63
CA ARG A 107 2.25 16.52 -2.15
C ARG A 107 1.25 16.26 -1.02
N ARG A 108 1.69 15.58 0.04
CA ARG A 108 0.85 15.22 1.19
C ARG A 108 0.45 16.43 2.03
N TYR A 109 1.34 17.39 2.18
CA TYR A 109 1.04 18.64 2.88
C TYR A 109 -0.06 19.44 2.19
N GLN A 110 -0.06 19.49 0.86
CA GLN A 110 -1.13 20.11 0.08
C GLN A 110 -2.48 19.42 0.28
N GLU A 111 -2.50 18.09 0.37
CA GLU A 111 -3.71 17.32 0.69
C GLU A 111 -4.24 17.65 2.09
N TYR A 112 -3.37 17.78 3.10
CA TYR A 112 -3.75 18.16 4.45
C TYR A 112 -4.30 19.58 4.51
N LEU A 113 -3.68 20.53 3.83
CA LEU A 113 -4.18 21.89 3.73
C LEU A 113 -5.58 21.95 3.08
N ALA A 114 -5.80 21.18 2.03
CA ALA A 114 -7.11 21.11 1.36
C ALA A 114 -8.21 20.55 2.27
N LYS A 115 -7.85 19.72 3.27
CA LYS A 115 -8.76 19.19 4.30
C LYS A 115 -8.91 20.13 5.51
N GLY A 116 -8.17 21.25 5.53
CA GLY A 116 -8.19 22.21 6.65
C GLY A 116 -7.40 21.75 7.88
N GLU A 117 -6.51 20.78 7.72
CA GLU A 117 -5.67 20.28 8.81
C GLU A 117 -4.55 21.28 9.15
N LYS A 118 -4.21 21.37 10.42
CA LYS A 118 -3.12 22.24 10.93
C LYS A 118 -1.87 21.38 11.17
N ILE A 119 -1.05 21.25 10.16
CA ILE A 119 0.21 20.53 10.19
C ILE A 119 1.28 21.36 9.49
N THR A 120 2.55 21.18 9.79
CA THR A 120 3.66 21.83 9.10
C THR A 120 4.29 20.87 8.08
N LEU A 121 4.93 21.43 7.05
CA LEU A 121 5.65 20.61 6.06
C LEU A 121 6.76 19.78 6.73
N GLU A 122 7.47 20.36 7.72
CA GLU A 122 8.54 19.68 8.45
C GLU A 122 8.03 18.47 9.24
N GLU A 123 6.84 18.57 9.86
CA GLU A 123 6.20 17.43 10.52
C GLU A 123 5.86 16.32 9.52
N VAL A 124 5.34 16.68 8.35
CA VAL A 124 5.02 15.70 7.30
C VAL A 124 6.29 15.02 6.76
N GLU A 125 7.39 15.77 6.54
CA GLU A 125 8.67 15.20 6.11
C GLU A 125 9.18 14.18 7.13
N LYS A 126 9.20 14.55 8.39
CA LYS A 126 9.66 13.68 9.47
C LYS A 126 8.82 12.40 9.60
N ASP A 127 7.52 12.50 9.42
CA ASP A 127 6.63 11.33 9.43
C ASP A 127 6.91 10.40 8.26
N ILE A 128 7.14 10.95 7.06
CA ILE A 128 7.51 10.17 5.88
C ILE A 128 8.85 9.48 6.08
N GLU A 129 9.87 10.18 6.56
CA GLU A 129 11.19 9.60 6.85
C GLU A 129 11.10 8.44 7.85
N ASN A 130 10.38 8.65 8.95
CA ASN A 130 10.18 7.63 9.97
C ASN A 130 9.46 6.39 9.42
N ARG A 131 8.46 6.59 8.58
CA ARG A 131 7.71 5.50 7.95
C ARG A 131 8.56 4.73 6.96
N ASP A 132 9.31 5.44 6.10
CA ASP A 132 10.23 4.82 5.15
C ASP A 132 11.29 3.98 5.88
N TYR A 133 11.88 4.54 6.94
CA TYR A 133 12.83 3.80 7.76
C TYR A 133 12.23 2.51 8.34
N GLN A 134 10.99 2.58 8.85
CA GLN A 134 10.31 1.40 9.38
C GLN A 134 10.00 0.37 8.29
N ASP A 135 9.52 0.82 7.12
CA ASP A 135 9.19 -0.06 6.01
C ASP A 135 10.44 -0.77 5.44
N MET A 136 11.57 -0.08 5.35
CA MET A 136 12.84 -0.63 4.86
C MET A 136 13.51 -1.58 5.86
N ASN A 137 13.34 -1.34 7.17
CA ASN A 137 14.05 -2.08 8.21
C ASN A 137 13.19 -3.09 8.95
N ARG A 138 11.94 -3.30 8.56
CA ARG A 138 11.10 -4.31 9.19
C ARG A 138 11.64 -5.72 8.91
N ALA A 139 11.55 -6.59 9.94
CA ALA A 139 12.09 -7.95 9.87
C ALA A 139 11.37 -8.85 8.84
N ILE A 140 10.09 -8.57 8.54
CA ILE A 140 9.28 -9.39 7.63
C ILE A 140 8.91 -8.53 6.42
N SER A 141 9.24 -9.00 5.22
CA SER A 141 8.93 -8.36 3.92
C SER A 141 9.30 -6.87 3.89
N PRO A 142 10.58 -6.50 4.07
CA PRO A 142 11.00 -5.10 4.01
C PRO A 142 10.70 -4.50 2.63
N LEU A 143 10.52 -3.18 2.60
CA LEU A 143 10.47 -2.44 1.34
C LEU A 143 11.79 -2.57 0.61
N LYS A 144 11.76 -3.26 -0.51
CA LYS A 144 12.91 -3.46 -1.41
C LYS A 144 12.46 -3.39 -2.85
N GLN A 145 13.31 -2.85 -3.70
CA GLN A 145 13.16 -3.00 -5.14
C GLN A 145 13.37 -4.47 -5.52
N ALA A 146 12.47 -5.06 -6.31
CA ALA A 146 12.71 -6.36 -6.92
C ALA A 146 13.79 -6.24 -8.00
N GLU A 147 14.60 -7.27 -8.20
CA GLU A 147 15.73 -7.25 -9.15
C GLU A 147 15.30 -6.97 -10.59
N ASP A 148 14.10 -7.42 -10.94
CA ASP A 148 13.46 -7.24 -12.24
C ASP A 148 12.50 -6.04 -12.31
N ALA A 149 12.47 -5.19 -11.27
CA ALA A 149 11.61 -4.02 -11.27
C ALA A 149 12.25 -2.83 -11.99
N VAL A 150 11.49 -2.18 -12.85
CA VAL A 150 11.87 -0.90 -13.45
C VAL A 150 11.83 0.17 -12.36
N PHE A 151 12.95 0.86 -12.16
CA PHE A 151 13.03 1.99 -11.24
C PHE A 151 12.42 3.25 -11.88
N LEU A 152 11.48 3.87 -11.20
CA LEU A 152 10.82 5.10 -11.64
C LEU A 152 10.84 6.15 -10.52
N ASP A 153 11.70 7.15 -10.66
CA ASP A 153 11.72 8.31 -9.77
C ASP A 153 10.76 9.38 -10.31
N SER A 154 9.73 9.69 -9.56
CA SER A 154 8.71 10.68 -9.90
C SER A 154 8.92 12.03 -9.21
N SER A 155 10.12 12.31 -8.69
CA SER A 155 10.40 13.54 -7.94
C SER A 155 10.06 14.80 -8.72
N ASP A 156 10.43 14.83 -10.01
CA ASP A 156 10.26 15.96 -10.90
C ASP A 156 9.15 15.75 -11.95
N MET A 157 8.29 14.73 -11.74
CA MET A 157 7.26 14.36 -12.70
C MET A 157 5.86 14.75 -12.23
N GLY A 158 5.01 15.18 -13.16
CA GLY A 158 3.58 15.32 -12.96
C GLY A 158 2.84 13.97 -13.01
N ILE A 159 1.59 13.96 -12.58
CA ILE A 159 0.77 12.72 -12.53
C ILE A 159 0.64 12.10 -13.93
N GLU A 160 0.35 12.91 -14.95
CA GLU A 160 0.18 12.44 -16.34
C GLU A 160 1.47 11.80 -16.86
N GLU A 161 2.63 12.42 -16.62
CA GLU A 161 3.93 11.92 -17.06
C GLU A 161 4.29 10.59 -16.38
N VAL A 162 3.99 10.46 -15.08
CA VAL A 162 4.14 9.19 -14.36
C VAL A 162 3.27 8.11 -14.98
N LEU A 163 1.99 8.42 -15.26
CA LEU A 163 1.04 7.49 -15.85
C LEU A 163 1.49 7.03 -17.24
N GLU A 164 1.87 7.96 -18.12
CA GLU A 164 2.38 7.66 -19.46
C GLU A 164 3.64 6.77 -19.41
N THR A 165 4.55 7.06 -18.48
CA THR A 165 5.75 6.26 -18.26
C THR A 165 5.40 4.84 -17.83
N MET A 166 4.48 4.68 -16.87
CA MET A 166 4.04 3.35 -16.40
C MET A 166 3.35 2.56 -17.53
N ILE A 167 2.51 3.20 -18.33
CA ILE A 167 1.88 2.58 -19.51
C ILE A 167 2.94 2.14 -20.50
N SER A 168 3.94 2.98 -20.81
CA SER A 168 5.04 2.63 -21.72
C SER A 168 5.85 1.42 -21.23
N VAL A 169 6.08 1.30 -19.92
CA VAL A 169 6.75 0.13 -19.32
C VAL A 169 5.90 -1.14 -19.53
N TYR A 170 4.59 -1.04 -19.29
CA TYR A 170 3.67 -2.16 -19.49
C TYR A 170 3.60 -2.60 -20.95
N GLU A 171 3.50 -1.67 -21.89
CA GLU A 171 3.42 -1.97 -23.33
C GLU A 171 4.69 -2.65 -23.86
N LYS A 172 5.86 -2.27 -23.36
CA LYS A 172 7.15 -2.89 -23.72
C LYS A 172 7.33 -4.30 -23.16
N SER A 173 6.50 -4.70 -22.21
CA SER A 173 6.55 -6.02 -21.56
C SER A 173 5.64 -7.07 -22.22
N LYS A 174 4.80 -6.64 -23.16
CA LYS A 174 3.95 -7.55 -23.97
C LYS A 174 4.75 -8.20 -25.08
#